data_aee8b37cf10d16fb7849bc92ed594fd2
#
_entry.id   aee8b37cf10d16fb7849bc92ed594fd2
#
_cell.length_a   1.000
_cell.length_b   1.000
_cell.length_c   1.000
_cell.angle_alpha   90.00
_cell.angle_beta   90.00
_cell.angle_gamma   90.00
#
_symmetry.space_group_name_H-M   'P 1'
#
loop_
_entity.id
_entity.type
_entity.pdbx_description
1 polymer ?
#
loop_
_entity_poly.entity_id
_entity_poly.type
_entity_poly.pdbx_seq_one_letter_code
_entity_poly.pdbx_strand_id
1 'polypeptide(L)'
;MRELLIGAARTYYVGIINKHIANVEVLLNNPVGISGVADKHQDIQEAIEVELGIIADYNDKLEMLIKYFTKPQQQEENKDDKKDKK
;
A
#
# COMPACT_ATOMS: atom_id res chain seq x y z
N MET A 1 -12.29 -0.08 23.50
CA MET A 1 -11.27 0.88 23.08
C MET A 1 -10.21 0.27 22.18
N ARG A 2 -9.80 -0.93 22.48
CA ARG A 2 -8.78 -1.58 21.68
C ARG A 2 -9.20 -1.75 20.22
N GLU A 3 -10.39 -2.23 20.00
CA GLU A 3 -10.88 -2.43 18.65
C GLU A 3 -10.98 -1.13 17.89
N LEU A 4 -11.33 -0.08 18.59
CA LEU A 4 -11.45 1.21 17.96
C LEU A 4 -10.08 1.70 17.51
N LEU A 5 -9.08 1.49 18.35
CA LEU A 5 -7.73 1.91 18.00
C LEU A 5 -7.18 1.11 16.82
N ILE A 6 -7.44 -0.18 16.82
CA ILE A 6 -6.99 -1.01 15.72
C ILE A 6 -7.68 -0.59 14.43
N GLY A 7 -8.97 -0.34 14.51
CA GLY A 7 -9.71 0.09 13.34
C GLY A 7 -9.22 1.42 12.80
N ALA A 8 -8.92 2.33 13.69
CA ALA A 8 -8.43 3.63 13.27
C ALA A 8 -7.08 3.53 12.58
N ALA A 9 -6.18 2.72 13.16
CA ALA A 9 -4.88 2.53 12.55
C ALA A 9 -5.00 1.89 11.18
N ARG A 10 -5.86 0.90 11.08
CA ARG A 10 -6.07 0.20 9.84
C ARG A 10 -6.59 1.13 8.76
N THR A 11 -7.58 1.91 9.10
CA THR A 11 -8.15 2.85 8.15
C THR A 11 -7.10 3.86 7.71
N TYR A 12 -6.30 4.31 8.66
CA TYR A 12 -5.27 5.28 8.35
C TYR A 12 -4.24 4.67 7.39
N TYR A 13 -3.78 3.45 7.68
CA TYR A 13 -2.79 2.84 6.81
C TYR A 13 -3.33 2.59 5.42
N VAL A 14 -4.58 2.12 5.34
CA VAL A 14 -5.18 1.89 4.03
C VAL A 14 -5.29 3.21 3.27
N GLY A 15 -5.63 4.28 3.95
CA GLY A 15 -5.73 5.57 3.31
C GLY A 15 -4.39 6.05 2.77
N ILE A 16 -3.34 5.85 3.56
CA ILE A 16 -2.00 6.24 3.11
C ILE A 16 -1.59 5.43 1.90
N ILE A 17 -1.84 4.13 1.94
CA ILE A 17 -1.50 3.27 0.82
C ILE A 17 -2.23 3.73 -0.43
N ASN A 18 -3.52 3.96 -0.31
CA ASN A 18 -4.31 4.36 -1.47
C ASN A 18 -3.86 5.71 -2.02
N LYS A 19 -3.51 6.61 -1.13
CA LYS A 19 -3.05 7.91 -1.54
C LYS A 19 -1.79 7.79 -2.38
N HIS A 20 -0.87 6.98 -1.94
CA HIS A 20 0.41 6.87 -2.65
C HIS A 20 0.30 5.99 -3.89
N ILE A 21 -0.65 5.06 -3.91
CA ILE A 21 -0.94 4.34 -5.14
C ILE A 21 -1.44 5.33 -6.20
N ALA A 22 -2.31 6.24 -5.79
CA ALA A 22 -2.82 7.24 -6.72
C ALA A 22 -1.67 8.12 -7.23
N ASN A 23 -0.73 8.43 -6.34
CA ASN A 23 0.41 9.23 -6.75
C ASN A 23 1.23 8.50 -7.82
N VAL A 24 1.41 7.20 -7.66
CA VAL A 24 2.14 6.43 -8.64
C VAL A 24 1.41 6.45 -9.98
N GLU A 25 0.10 6.32 -9.93
CA GLU A 25 -0.68 6.37 -11.17
C GLU A 25 -0.50 7.68 -11.88
N VAL A 26 -0.51 8.77 -11.13
CA VAL A 26 -0.30 10.06 -11.73
C VAL A 26 1.07 10.14 -12.38
N LEU A 27 2.08 9.65 -11.68
CA LEU A 27 3.43 9.69 -12.22
C LEU A 27 3.56 8.82 -13.47
N LEU A 28 2.94 7.66 -13.46
CA LEU A 28 3.02 6.76 -14.59
C LEU A 28 2.33 7.33 -15.81
N ASN A 29 1.30 8.10 -15.61
CA ASN A 29 0.56 8.68 -16.69
C ASN A 29 1.05 10.06 -17.08
N ASN A 30 2.08 10.52 -16.42
CA ASN A 30 2.62 11.82 -16.70
C ASN A 30 3.31 11.81 -18.05
N PRO A 31 2.95 12.70 -18.92
CA PRO A 31 3.57 12.71 -20.24
C PRO A 31 4.95 13.35 -20.16
N VAL A 32 5.87 12.58 -19.71
CA VAL A 32 7.22 13.05 -19.50
C VAL A 32 7.83 13.62 -20.75
N GLY A 33 7.52 13.02 -21.84
CA GLY A 33 8.10 13.45 -23.08
C GLY A 33 7.81 14.88 -23.42
N ILE A 34 6.79 15.42 -22.84
CA ILE A 34 6.40 16.76 -23.13
C ILE A 34 7.52 17.75 -22.85
N SER A 35 8.18 17.59 -21.74
CA SER A 35 9.20 18.53 -21.41
C SER A 35 10.42 18.36 -22.28
N GLY A 36 10.61 17.18 -22.82
CA GLY A 36 11.74 16.93 -23.67
C GLY A 36 13.05 16.94 -22.95
N VAL A 37 13.01 16.79 -21.65
CA VAL A 37 14.21 16.84 -20.86
C VAL A 37 14.49 15.48 -20.28
N ALA A 38 15.66 14.95 -20.54
CA ALA A 38 16.02 13.63 -20.04
C ALA A 38 15.96 13.57 -18.54
N ASP A 39 16.27 14.65 -17.88
CA ASP A 39 16.23 14.68 -16.43
C ASP A 39 14.88 14.36 -15.87
N LYS A 40 13.84 14.70 -16.62
CA LYS A 40 12.50 14.46 -16.13
C LYS A 40 12.19 12.98 -15.98
N HIS A 41 12.74 12.17 -16.87
CA HIS A 41 12.55 10.74 -16.74
C HIS A 41 13.11 10.25 -15.43
N GLN A 42 14.30 10.71 -15.11
CA GLN A 42 14.95 10.28 -13.91
C GLN A 42 14.23 10.78 -12.69
N ASP A 43 13.78 12.05 -12.74
CA ASP A 43 13.04 12.59 -11.63
C ASP A 43 11.77 11.81 -11.36
N ILE A 44 11.07 11.45 -12.42
CA ILE A 44 9.83 10.72 -12.26
C ILE A 44 10.09 9.32 -11.73
N GLN A 45 11.15 8.67 -12.20
CA GLN A 45 11.48 7.37 -11.70
C GLN A 45 11.84 7.40 -10.23
N GLU A 46 12.57 8.43 -9.83
CA GLU A 46 12.91 8.56 -8.43
C GLU A 46 11.66 8.83 -7.59
N ALA A 47 10.77 9.64 -8.11
CA ALA A 47 9.53 9.91 -7.40
C ALA A 47 8.71 8.64 -7.25
N ILE A 48 8.66 7.82 -8.30
CA ILE A 48 7.94 6.56 -8.21
C ILE A 48 8.57 5.67 -7.15
N GLU A 49 9.89 5.63 -7.11
CA GLU A 49 10.56 4.80 -6.13
C GLU A 49 10.22 5.23 -4.71
N VAL A 50 10.19 6.52 -4.47
CA VAL A 50 9.84 7.02 -3.16
C VAL A 50 8.42 6.61 -2.79
N GLU A 51 7.50 6.75 -3.74
CA GLU A 51 6.12 6.39 -3.48
C GLU A 51 5.99 4.90 -3.19
N LEU A 52 6.68 4.08 -3.97
CA LEU A 52 6.61 2.64 -3.74
C LEU A 52 7.17 2.27 -2.38
N GLY A 53 8.20 2.98 -1.94
CA GLY A 53 8.75 2.73 -0.62
C GLY A 53 7.74 3.00 0.48
N ILE A 54 6.98 4.07 0.32
CA ILE A 54 5.97 4.41 1.31
C ILE A 54 4.86 3.37 1.29
N ILE A 55 4.43 2.97 0.09
CA ILE A 55 3.39 1.95 -0.03
C ILE A 55 3.83 0.66 0.66
N ALA A 56 5.06 0.25 0.38
CA ALA A 56 5.56 -1.00 0.96
C ALA A 56 5.64 -0.91 2.47
N ASP A 57 6.09 0.24 2.97
CA ASP A 57 6.23 0.43 4.40
C ASP A 57 4.89 0.35 5.11
N TYR A 58 3.88 1.02 4.58
CA TYR A 58 2.58 1.01 5.24
C TYR A 58 1.85 -0.29 5.02
N ASN A 59 2.06 -0.92 3.87
CA ASN A 59 1.49 -2.24 3.65
C ASN A 59 2.05 -3.23 4.66
N ASP A 60 3.33 -3.14 4.93
CA ASP A 60 3.95 -4.02 5.91
C ASP A 60 3.37 -3.74 7.30
N LYS A 61 3.20 -2.48 7.65
CA LYS A 61 2.62 -2.14 8.94
C LYS A 61 1.20 -2.67 9.07
N LEU A 62 0.44 -2.57 8.00
CA LEU A 62 -0.93 -3.07 8.00
C LEU A 62 -0.94 -4.57 8.21
N GLU A 63 -0.07 -5.28 7.51
CA GLU A 63 0.02 -6.71 7.66
C GLU A 63 0.38 -7.10 9.08
N MET A 64 1.33 -6.40 9.66
CA MET A 64 1.75 -6.70 11.02
C MET A 64 0.62 -6.45 12.00
N LEU A 65 -0.10 -5.37 11.79
CA LEU A 65 -1.21 -5.05 12.66
C LEU A 65 -2.27 -6.15 12.63
N ILE A 66 -2.61 -6.58 11.44
CA ILE A 66 -3.62 -7.61 11.29
C ILE A 66 -3.13 -8.94 11.81
N LYS A 67 -1.90 -9.28 11.48
CA LYS A 67 -1.36 -10.58 11.84
C LYS A 67 -1.24 -10.78 13.34
N TYR A 68 -0.78 -9.76 14.03
CA TYR A 68 -0.46 -9.92 15.44
C TYR A 68 -1.50 -9.39 16.40
N PHE A 69 -2.42 -8.57 15.92
CA PHE A 69 -3.31 -7.88 16.84
C PHE A 69 -4.78 -8.05 16.55
N THR A 70 -5.14 -8.85 15.54
CA THR A 70 -6.52 -9.16 15.29
C THR A 70 -6.75 -10.64 15.54
N LYS A 71 -7.99 -11.04 15.46
CA LYS A 71 -8.35 -12.39 15.82
C LYS A 71 -7.82 -13.41 14.85
N PRO A 72 -7.04 -14.33 15.33
CA PRO A 72 -6.40 -15.30 14.44
C PRO A 72 -7.36 -16.26 13.78
N GLN A 73 -8.42 -16.62 14.45
CA GLN A 73 -9.27 -17.64 13.88
C GLN A 73 -9.93 -17.20 12.59
N GLN A 74 -10.15 -15.92 12.44
CA GLN A 74 -10.71 -15.44 11.20
C GLN A 74 -9.75 -15.63 10.07
N GLN A 75 -8.49 -15.41 10.35
CA GLN A 75 -7.50 -15.58 9.31
C GLN A 75 -7.38 -17.03 8.92
N GLU A 76 -7.47 -17.89 9.89
CA GLU A 76 -7.37 -19.31 9.60
C GLU A 76 -8.46 -19.76 8.68
N GLU A 77 -9.65 -19.30 8.93
CA GLU A 77 -10.75 -19.67 8.08
C GLU A 77 -10.51 -19.24 6.66
N ASN A 78 -10.03 -18.05 6.51
CA ASN A 78 -9.77 -17.56 5.18
C ASN A 78 -8.75 -18.39 4.47
N LYS A 79 -7.75 -18.79 5.18
CA LYS A 79 -6.71 -19.59 4.57
C LYS A 79 -7.25 -20.93 4.13
N ASP A 80 -8.07 -21.51 4.96
CA ASP A 80 -8.65 -22.78 4.62
C ASP A 80 -9.46 -22.68 3.36
N ASP A 81 -10.23 -21.63 3.26
CA ASP A 81 -11.06 -21.46 2.09
C ASP A 81 -10.21 -21.39 0.85
N LYS A 82 -9.14 -20.67 0.93
CA LYS A 82 -8.31 -20.56 -0.22
C LYS A 82 -7.73 -21.87 -0.63
N LYS A 83 -7.31 -22.65 0.32
CA LYS A 83 -6.76 -23.92 0.00
C LYS A 83 -7.78 -24.81 -0.63
N ASP A 84 -8.95 -24.72 -0.15
CA ASP A 84 -10.01 -25.56 -0.68
C ASP A 84 -10.22 -25.34 -2.14
N LYS A 85 -10.02 -24.13 -2.57
CA LYS A 85 -10.24 -23.85 -3.96
C LYS A 85 -9.31 -24.57 -4.85
N LYS A 86 -8.22 -24.90 -4.32
CA LYS A 86 -7.30 -25.63 -5.11
C LYS A 86 -7.81 -27.00 -5.33
#